data_e3682d4c1249ff3238d0822d52cde66c
#
_entry.id   e3682d4c1249ff3238d0822d52cde66c
#
_cell.length_a   1.000
_cell.length_b   1.000
_cell.length_c   1.000
_cell.angle_alpha   90.00
_cell.angle_beta   90.00
_cell.angle_gamma   90.00
#
_symmetry.space_group_name_H-M   'P 1'
#
loop_
_entity.id
_entity.type
_entity.pdbx_description
1 polymer ?
#
loop_
_entity_poly.entity_id
_entity_poly.type
_entity_poly.pdbx_seq_one_letter_code
_entity_poly.pdbx_strand_id
1 'polypeptide(L)'
;MKTFNTINPATEGVLHEYNLMSKEEALNIAEKSNRAFNEWKNLTIPERGNYFKKLAQVLRDNKQQYAEIMTKEMGKPITESLSEVEKCAHLAEVLIENAEKWLAEEEINADGKKHLIIFEPLGPIYIIMPWNFPFWQALKVGLPPIISGNTVILKHAGNVTGSALKIEEAF
;
A
#
# COMPACT_ATOMS: atom_id res chain seq x y z
N MET A 1 17.20 -11.90 19.75
CA MET A 1 16.75 -11.33 18.47
C MET A 1 17.56 -10.09 18.19
N LYS A 2 17.83 -9.76 16.93
CA LYS A 2 18.45 -8.47 16.59
C LYS A 2 17.37 -7.40 16.55
N THR A 3 17.63 -6.23 17.14
CA THR A 3 16.71 -5.09 17.14
C THR A 3 17.30 -3.91 16.37
N PHE A 4 16.48 -2.94 16.07
CA PHE A 4 16.87 -1.64 15.54
C PHE A 4 15.90 -0.56 16.02
N ASN A 5 16.34 0.69 16.03
CA ASN A 5 15.55 1.81 16.53
C ASN A 5 15.13 2.75 15.39
N THR A 6 13.93 3.31 15.47
CA THR A 6 13.59 4.54 14.77
C THR A 6 13.97 5.74 15.65
N ILE A 7 14.45 6.80 15.02
CA ILE A 7 15.01 7.97 15.70
C ILE A 7 14.33 9.22 15.15
N ASN A 8 13.93 10.12 16.03
CA ASN A 8 13.44 11.43 15.61
C ASN A 8 14.62 12.30 15.13
N PRO A 9 14.67 12.70 13.86
CA PRO A 9 15.81 13.44 13.31
C PRO A 9 15.96 14.86 13.87
N ALA A 10 14.92 15.42 14.48
CA ALA A 10 14.97 16.76 15.08
C ALA A 10 15.51 16.76 16.52
N THR A 11 15.32 15.65 17.26
CA THR A 11 15.70 15.57 18.68
C THR A 11 16.78 14.53 18.95
N GLU A 12 17.14 13.71 17.93
CA GLU A 12 18.02 12.55 18.03
C GLU A 12 17.55 11.48 19.04
N GLY A 13 16.34 11.65 19.58
CA GLY A 13 15.72 10.73 20.53
C GLY A 13 15.20 9.46 19.85
N VAL A 14 15.35 8.32 20.55
CA VAL A 14 14.76 7.05 20.12
C VAL A 14 13.23 7.16 20.20
N LEU A 15 12.55 6.84 19.11
CA LEU A 15 11.09 6.79 19.04
C LEU A 15 10.55 5.43 19.44
N HIS A 16 11.13 4.38 18.86
CA HIS A 16 10.70 3.01 19.12
C HIS A 16 11.80 2.00 18.75
N GLU A 17 11.82 0.87 19.45
CA GLU A 17 12.69 -0.27 19.16
C GLU A 17 11.86 -1.38 18.52
N TYR A 18 12.33 -1.90 17.41
CA TYR A 18 11.70 -2.97 16.64
C TYR A 18 12.57 -4.20 16.56
N ASN A 19 11.95 -5.37 16.59
CA ASN A 19 12.63 -6.62 16.29
C ASN A 19 12.84 -6.76 14.77
N LEU A 20 14.01 -7.25 14.38
CA LEU A 20 14.23 -7.66 13.00
C LEU A 20 13.46 -8.96 12.73
N MET A 21 12.70 -8.95 11.65
CA MET A 21 11.99 -10.12 11.15
C MET A 21 12.97 -11.24 10.78
N SER A 22 12.68 -12.46 11.18
CA SER A 22 13.42 -13.63 10.76
C SER A 22 13.08 -14.02 9.31
N LYS A 23 13.94 -14.87 8.71
CA LYS A 23 13.66 -15.42 7.37
C LYS A 23 12.37 -16.25 7.36
N GLU A 24 12.09 -16.98 8.42
CA GLU A 24 10.90 -17.80 8.54
C GLU A 24 9.63 -16.96 8.59
N GLU A 25 9.62 -15.88 9.38
CA GLU A 25 8.50 -14.92 9.42
C GLU A 25 8.26 -14.28 8.05
N ALA A 26 9.34 -13.89 7.33
CA ALA A 26 9.21 -13.33 5.99
C ALA A 26 8.63 -14.33 4.97
N LEU A 27 9.02 -15.61 5.03
CA LEU A 27 8.45 -16.66 4.20
C LEU A 27 6.97 -16.90 4.54
N ASN A 28 6.60 -16.89 5.82
CA ASN A 28 5.21 -17.02 6.25
C ASN A 28 4.33 -15.86 5.72
N ILE A 29 4.87 -14.63 5.68
CA ILE A 29 4.17 -13.50 5.06
C ILE A 29 3.94 -13.74 3.58
N ALA A 30 4.94 -14.23 2.86
CA ALA A 30 4.81 -14.54 1.43
C ALA A 30 3.73 -15.60 1.18
N GLU A 31 3.70 -16.66 1.99
CA GLU A 31 2.67 -17.70 1.91
C GLU A 31 1.27 -17.17 2.25
N LYS A 32 1.14 -16.33 3.28
CA LYS A 32 -0.13 -15.65 3.61
C LYS A 32 -0.62 -14.78 2.46
N SER A 33 0.27 -14.00 1.85
CA SER A 33 -0.04 -13.16 0.70
C SER A 33 -0.52 -13.99 -0.49
N ASN A 34 0.11 -15.15 -0.74
CA ASN A 34 -0.31 -16.05 -1.81
C ASN A 34 -1.68 -16.71 -1.54
N ARG A 35 -1.98 -17.06 -0.29
CA ARG A 35 -3.32 -17.54 0.07
C ARG A 35 -4.37 -16.45 -0.13
N ALA A 36 -4.12 -15.25 0.36
CA ALA A 36 -5.01 -14.11 0.19
C ALA A 36 -5.23 -13.77 -1.29
N PHE A 37 -4.19 -13.88 -2.12
CA PHE A 37 -4.32 -13.70 -3.57
C PHE A 37 -5.35 -14.64 -4.20
N ASN A 38 -5.37 -15.91 -3.80
CA ASN A 38 -6.31 -16.88 -4.37
C ASN A 38 -7.78 -16.57 -4.07
N GLU A 39 -8.05 -15.83 -3.01
CA GLU A 39 -9.38 -15.31 -2.68
C GLU A 39 -9.63 -13.97 -3.36
N TRP A 40 -8.68 -13.03 -3.23
CA TRP A 40 -8.79 -11.66 -3.69
C TRP A 40 -8.99 -11.53 -5.20
N LYS A 41 -8.27 -12.33 -6.00
CA LYS A 41 -8.38 -12.32 -7.46
C LYS A 41 -9.78 -12.65 -8.00
N ASN A 42 -10.59 -13.37 -7.22
CA ASN A 42 -11.94 -13.77 -7.60
C ASN A 42 -13.00 -12.70 -7.35
N LEU A 43 -12.65 -11.64 -6.60
CA LEU A 43 -13.52 -10.49 -6.40
C LEU A 43 -13.57 -9.65 -7.67
N THR A 44 -14.74 -9.11 -7.98
CA THR A 44 -14.90 -8.11 -9.04
C THR A 44 -14.23 -6.78 -8.66
N ILE A 45 -13.97 -5.91 -9.64
CA ILE A 45 -13.42 -4.57 -9.38
C ILE A 45 -14.32 -3.75 -8.44
N PRO A 46 -15.65 -3.71 -8.60
CA PRO A 46 -16.54 -3.05 -7.64
C PRO A 46 -16.48 -3.60 -6.21
N GLU A 47 -16.38 -4.93 -6.06
CA GLU A 47 -16.23 -5.54 -4.73
C GLU A 47 -14.90 -5.10 -4.08
N ARG A 48 -13.79 -5.15 -4.81
CA ARG A 48 -12.51 -4.60 -4.34
C ARG A 48 -12.61 -3.10 -4.03
N GLY A 49 -13.32 -2.33 -4.86
CA GLY A 49 -13.59 -0.92 -4.66
C GLY A 49 -14.25 -0.59 -3.32
N ASN A 50 -15.08 -1.48 -2.76
CA ASN A 50 -15.67 -1.28 -1.43
C ASN A 50 -14.62 -1.28 -0.30
N TYR A 51 -13.55 -2.05 -0.41
CA TYR A 51 -12.43 -2.01 0.53
C TYR A 51 -11.66 -0.70 0.39
N PHE A 52 -11.48 -0.21 -0.83
CA PHE A 52 -10.82 1.08 -1.09
C PHE A 52 -11.59 2.27 -0.53
N LYS A 53 -12.94 2.23 -0.57
CA LYS A 53 -13.79 3.25 0.09
C LYS A 53 -13.54 3.27 1.61
N LYS A 54 -13.48 2.09 2.23
CA LYS A 54 -13.18 1.96 3.66
C LYS A 54 -11.77 2.46 3.96
N LEU A 55 -10.77 2.09 3.16
CA LEU A 55 -9.40 2.57 3.31
C LEU A 55 -9.31 4.10 3.24
N ALA A 56 -9.96 4.73 2.25
CA ALA A 56 -9.99 6.19 2.13
C ALA A 56 -10.59 6.85 3.38
N GLN A 57 -11.66 6.27 3.93
CA GLN A 57 -12.27 6.75 5.17
C GLN A 57 -11.33 6.59 6.37
N VAL A 58 -10.73 5.40 6.56
CA VAL A 58 -9.77 5.11 7.65
C VAL A 58 -8.56 6.07 7.58
N LEU A 59 -8.04 6.34 6.38
CA LEU A 59 -6.95 7.29 6.20
C LEU A 59 -7.34 8.70 6.66
N ARG A 60 -8.55 9.17 6.36
CA ARG A 60 -9.03 10.49 6.81
C ARG A 60 -9.32 10.54 8.30
N ASP A 61 -9.96 9.52 8.85
CA ASP A 61 -10.30 9.46 10.28
C ASP A 61 -9.05 9.45 11.16
N ASN A 62 -7.97 8.82 10.71
CA ASN A 62 -6.71 8.74 11.43
C ASN A 62 -5.62 9.70 10.90
N LYS A 63 -5.99 10.65 10.05
CA LYS A 63 -5.08 11.55 9.35
C LYS A 63 -4.07 12.24 10.26
N GLN A 64 -4.53 12.74 11.41
CA GLN A 64 -3.68 13.43 12.38
C GLN A 64 -2.62 12.46 12.95
N GLN A 65 -3.03 11.28 13.38
CA GLN A 65 -2.14 10.27 13.95
C GLN A 65 -1.08 9.81 12.93
N TYR A 66 -1.49 9.57 11.69
CA TYR A 66 -0.58 9.15 10.61
C TYR A 66 0.40 10.26 10.22
N ALA A 67 -0.05 11.50 10.20
CA ALA A 67 0.81 12.65 9.93
C ALA A 67 1.86 12.85 11.05
N GLU A 68 1.47 12.72 12.31
CA GLU A 68 2.37 12.86 13.45
C GLU A 68 3.48 11.83 13.46
N ILE A 69 3.18 10.55 13.13
CA ILE A 69 4.22 9.52 13.09
C ILE A 69 5.22 9.79 11.96
N MET A 70 4.75 10.16 10.77
CA MET A 70 5.62 10.55 9.66
C MET A 70 6.53 11.71 10.02
N THR A 71 5.96 12.77 10.61
CA THR A 71 6.75 13.94 11.06
C THR A 71 7.81 13.55 12.07
N LYS A 72 7.48 12.68 13.03
CA LYS A 72 8.43 12.21 14.04
C LYS A 72 9.54 11.33 13.48
N GLU A 73 9.22 10.44 12.52
CA GLU A 73 10.17 9.46 11.99
C GLU A 73 11.10 10.02 10.91
N MET A 74 10.63 10.99 10.10
CA MET A 74 11.43 11.46 8.95
C MET A 74 11.59 12.99 8.87
N GLY A 75 11.02 13.75 9.81
CA GLY A 75 11.30 15.17 9.99
C GLY A 75 10.58 16.13 9.05
N LYS A 76 9.59 15.68 8.25
CA LYS A 76 8.85 16.61 7.39
C LYS A 76 7.85 17.47 8.19
N PRO A 77 7.48 18.67 7.69
CA PRO A 77 6.46 19.50 8.32
C PRO A 77 5.13 18.77 8.47
N ILE A 78 4.45 18.96 9.58
CA ILE A 78 3.16 18.30 9.86
C ILE A 78 2.10 18.62 8.80
N THR A 79 2.10 19.81 8.24
CA THR A 79 1.19 20.23 7.17
C THR A 79 1.39 19.40 5.88
N GLU A 80 2.64 19.07 5.55
CA GLU A 80 2.95 18.21 4.42
C GLU A 80 2.57 16.75 4.69
N SER A 81 2.77 16.26 5.93
CA SER A 81 2.34 14.93 6.35
C SER A 81 0.82 14.79 6.28
N LEU A 82 0.07 15.78 6.73
CA LEU A 82 -1.39 15.81 6.61
C LEU A 82 -1.84 15.78 5.14
N SER A 83 -1.18 16.55 4.28
CA SER A 83 -1.47 16.58 2.84
C SER A 83 -1.13 15.24 2.17
N GLU A 84 -0.09 14.56 2.61
CA GLU A 84 0.30 13.25 2.10
C GLU A 84 -0.78 12.20 2.38
N VAL A 85 -1.32 12.14 3.61
CA VAL A 85 -2.41 11.21 3.95
C VAL A 85 -3.65 11.48 3.11
N GLU A 86 -4.04 12.77 2.96
CA GLU A 86 -5.18 13.14 2.13
C GLU A 86 -5.00 12.71 0.67
N LYS A 87 -3.80 12.90 0.13
CA LYS A 87 -3.45 12.47 -1.22
C LYS A 87 -3.59 10.96 -1.40
N CYS A 88 -3.27 10.17 -0.37
CA CYS A 88 -3.45 8.72 -0.38
C CYS A 88 -4.93 8.32 -0.39
N ALA A 89 -5.76 8.98 0.41
CA ALA A 89 -7.20 8.75 0.41
C ALA A 89 -7.83 9.10 -0.95
N HIS A 90 -7.45 10.24 -1.52
CA HIS A 90 -7.89 10.64 -2.85
C HIS A 90 -7.46 9.66 -3.95
N LEU A 91 -6.23 9.13 -3.88
CA LEU A 91 -5.78 8.09 -4.82
C LEU A 91 -6.68 6.86 -4.79
N ALA A 92 -7.09 6.41 -3.61
CA ALA A 92 -8.00 5.27 -3.50
C ALA A 92 -9.34 5.56 -4.21
N GLU A 93 -9.88 6.77 -4.07
CA GLU A 93 -11.11 7.20 -4.75
C GLU A 93 -10.95 7.24 -6.28
N VAL A 94 -9.85 7.82 -6.77
CA VAL A 94 -9.55 7.87 -8.21
C VAL A 94 -9.44 6.46 -8.81
N LEU A 95 -8.85 5.51 -8.08
CA LEU A 95 -8.76 4.12 -8.52
C LEU A 95 -10.14 3.45 -8.59
N ILE A 96 -11.02 3.69 -7.60
CA ILE A 96 -12.40 3.16 -7.60
C ILE A 96 -13.16 3.67 -8.84
N GLU A 97 -13.05 4.96 -9.14
CA GLU A 97 -13.77 5.59 -10.23
C GLU A 97 -13.33 5.13 -11.62
N ASN A 98 -12.09 4.69 -11.76
CA ASN A 98 -11.48 4.49 -13.08
C ASN A 98 -11.04 3.04 -13.36
N ALA A 99 -10.90 2.19 -12.33
CA ALA A 99 -10.31 0.87 -12.51
C ALA A 99 -11.05 -0.02 -13.51
N GLU A 100 -12.38 0.00 -13.52
CA GLU A 100 -13.17 -0.77 -14.48
C GLU A 100 -12.87 -0.36 -15.92
N LYS A 101 -12.73 0.95 -16.17
CA LYS A 101 -12.39 1.47 -17.48
C LYS A 101 -10.96 1.15 -17.89
N TRP A 102 -9.99 1.29 -16.96
CA TRP A 102 -8.59 1.07 -17.25
C TRP A 102 -8.21 -0.40 -17.42
N LEU A 103 -8.98 -1.30 -16.82
CA LEU A 103 -8.78 -2.74 -16.87
C LEU A 103 -9.80 -3.45 -17.77
N ALA A 104 -10.62 -2.69 -18.52
CA ALA A 104 -11.56 -3.25 -19.47
C ALA A 104 -10.82 -4.05 -20.57
N GLU A 105 -11.48 -5.11 -21.04
CA GLU A 105 -11.00 -5.83 -22.23
C GLU A 105 -10.93 -4.89 -23.44
N GLU A 106 -9.84 -4.97 -24.20
CA GLU A 106 -9.68 -4.21 -25.43
C GLU A 106 -9.83 -5.14 -26.65
N GLU A 107 -10.80 -4.87 -27.51
CA GLU A 107 -10.95 -5.60 -28.76
C GLU A 107 -10.03 -5.04 -29.82
N ILE A 108 -9.20 -5.91 -30.41
CA ILE A 108 -8.27 -5.56 -31.49
C ILE A 108 -8.83 -6.04 -32.82
N ASN A 109 -8.90 -5.15 -33.79
CA ASN A 109 -9.30 -5.49 -35.16
C ASN A 109 -8.16 -6.20 -35.87
N ALA A 110 -8.34 -7.50 -36.12
CA ALA A 110 -7.37 -8.36 -36.80
C ALA A 110 -8.11 -9.40 -37.70
N ASP A 111 -7.38 -10.33 -38.30
CA ASP A 111 -7.87 -11.30 -39.28
C ASP A 111 -8.68 -12.48 -38.72
N GLY A 112 -8.84 -12.56 -37.38
CA GLY A 112 -9.62 -13.58 -36.69
C GLY A 112 -11.08 -13.18 -36.43
N LYS A 113 -11.81 -14.05 -35.74
CA LYS A 113 -13.20 -13.77 -35.32
C LYS A 113 -13.28 -12.77 -34.16
N LYS A 114 -12.35 -12.86 -33.24
CA LYS A 114 -12.28 -11.95 -32.07
C LYS A 114 -10.86 -12.01 -31.48
N HIS A 115 -10.23 -10.85 -31.29
CA HIS A 115 -8.95 -10.71 -30.62
C HIS A 115 -9.12 -9.75 -29.45
N LEU A 116 -8.66 -10.15 -28.26
CA LEU A 116 -8.80 -9.37 -27.05
C LEU A 116 -7.45 -9.21 -26.34
N ILE A 117 -7.23 -8.03 -25.78
CA ILE A 117 -6.26 -7.83 -24.69
C ILE A 117 -7.03 -7.90 -23.38
N ILE A 118 -6.59 -8.78 -22.49
CA ILE A 118 -7.15 -8.96 -21.16
C ILE A 118 -6.08 -8.72 -20.11
N PHE A 119 -6.46 -8.07 -19.00
CA PHE A 119 -5.57 -7.84 -17.86
C PHE A 119 -5.85 -8.89 -16.79
N GLU A 120 -4.81 -9.65 -16.42
CA GLU A 120 -4.91 -10.68 -15.38
C GLU A 120 -3.95 -10.42 -14.24
N PRO A 121 -4.35 -10.66 -12.97
CA PRO A 121 -3.46 -10.48 -11.82
C PRO A 121 -2.38 -11.56 -11.78
N LEU A 122 -1.16 -11.17 -11.46
CA LEU A 122 0.03 -12.05 -11.45
C LEU A 122 0.23 -12.79 -10.12
N GLY A 123 -0.27 -12.24 -9.01
CA GLY A 123 -0.04 -12.79 -7.68
C GLY A 123 0.47 -11.78 -6.67
N PRO A 124 1.22 -12.23 -5.64
CA PRO A 124 1.87 -11.34 -4.68
C PRO A 124 2.94 -10.47 -5.34
N ILE A 125 2.81 -9.16 -5.19
CA ILE A 125 3.77 -8.16 -5.67
C ILE A 125 4.62 -7.67 -4.49
N TYR A 126 5.93 -7.81 -4.59
CA TYR A 126 6.86 -7.30 -3.59
C TYR A 126 7.29 -5.88 -3.94
N ILE A 127 7.04 -4.93 -3.04
CA ILE A 127 7.40 -3.53 -3.22
C ILE A 127 8.40 -3.07 -2.16
N ILE A 128 9.43 -2.31 -2.58
CA ILE A 128 10.47 -1.75 -1.70
C ILE A 128 10.36 -0.24 -1.78
N MET A 129 10.01 0.41 -0.66
CA MET A 129 9.69 1.82 -0.64
C MET A 129 10.67 2.65 0.19
N PRO A 130 11.02 3.86 -0.26
CA PRO A 130 11.90 4.79 0.44
C PRO A 130 11.17 5.55 1.54
N TRP A 131 11.93 6.25 2.37
CA TRP A 131 11.46 6.95 3.57
C TRP A 131 10.87 8.35 3.33
N ASN A 132 11.11 8.98 2.18
CA ASN A 132 10.85 10.41 1.98
C ASN A 132 9.37 10.79 1.83
N PHE A 133 8.51 9.85 1.43
CA PHE A 133 7.05 9.95 1.42
C PHE A 133 6.46 8.60 1.89
N PRO A 134 6.45 8.35 3.21
CA PRO A 134 6.19 7.00 3.75
C PRO A 134 4.84 6.42 3.32
N PHE A 135 3.77 7.18 3.44
CA PHE A 135 2.44 6.72 3.02
C PHE A 135 2.28 6.76 1.50
N TRP A 136 2.66 7.89 0.88
CA TRP A 136 2.44 8.09 -0.54
C TRP A 136 3.18 7.07 -1.41
N GLN A 137 4.46 6.81 -1.16
CA GLN A 137 5.21 5.85 -1.96
C GLN A 137 4.65 4.43 -1.83
N ALA A 138 4.29 4.02 -0.62
CA ALA A 138 3.72 2.70 -0.38
C ALA A 138 2.35 2.54 -1.06
N LEU A 139 1.45 3.51 -0.88
CA LEU A 139 0.07 3.42 -1.39
C LEU A 139 0.00 3.70 -2.89
N LYS A 140 0.80 4.65 -3.42
CA LYS A 140 0.88 4.92 -4.85
C LYS A 140 1.30 3.69 -5.67
N VAL A 141 2.23 2.90 -5.16
CA VAL A 141 2.73 1.71 -5.84
C VAL A 141 1.91 0.47 -5.47
N GLY A 142 1.36 0.41 -4.25
CA GLY A 142 0.62 -0.75 -3.76
C GLY A 142 -0.84 -0.80 -4.18
N LEU A 143 -1.56 0.32 -4.19
CA LEU A 143 -3.00 0.32 -4.48
C LEU A 143 -3.35 -0.09 -5.91
N PRO A 144 -2.66 0.37 -6.98
CA PRO A 144 -2.98 -0.06 -8.35
C PRO A 144 -2.93 -1.58 -8.55
N PRO A 145 -1.87 -2.31 -8.12
CA PRO A 145 -1.90 -3.77 -8.21
C PRO A 145 -3.01 -4.41 -7.37
N ILE A 146 -3.33 -3.88 -6.18
CA ILE A 146 -4.39 -4.44 -5.32
C ILE A 146 -5.74 -4.32 -6.01
N ILE A 147 -6.11 -3.16 -6.56
CA ILE A 147 -7.39 -3.01 -7.27
C ILE A 147 -7.45 -3.89 -8.54
N SER A 148 -6.29 -4.18 -9.16
CA SER A 148 -6.18 -5.09 -10.30
C SER A 148 -6.23 -6.57 -9.93
N GLY A 149 -6.41 -6.93 -8.64
CA GLY A 149 -6.57 -8.31 -8.17
C GLY A 149 -5.31 -8.97 -7.64
N ASN A 150 -4.19 -8.27 -7.55
CA ASN A 150 -2.96 -8.77 -6.92
C ASN A 150 -2.99 -8.55 -5.39
N THR A 151 -2.08 -9.20 -4.68
CA THR A 151 -1.73 -8.85 -3.29
C THR A 151 -0.37 -8.17 -3.25
N VAL A 152 -0.08 -7.44 -2.16
CA VAL A 152 1.17 -6.68 -2.03
C VAL A 152 1.87 -7.03 -0.74
N ILE A 153 3.18 -7.19 -0.82
CA ILE A 153 4.09 -7.33 0.32
C ILE A 153 4.97 -6.08 0.34
N LEU A 154 4.81 -5.25 1.37
CA LEU A 154 5.57 -4.02 1.53
C LEU A 154 6.84 -4.25 2.34
N LYS A 155 8.00 -3.93 1.77
CA LYS A 155 9.25 -3.70 2.49
C LYS A 155 9.54 -2.21 2.54
N HIS A 156 9.30 -1.59 3.67
CA HIS A 156 9.57 -0.16 3.86
C HIS A 156 11.00 0.12 4.32
N ALA A 157 11.45 1.39 4.23
CA ALA A 157 12.70 1.84 4.83
C ALA A 157 12.63 1.72 6.37
N GLY A 158 13.71 1.25 7.01
CA GLY A 158 13.71 0.95 8.45
C GLY A 158 13.50 2.17 9.35
N ASN A 159 13.89 3.36 8.90
CA ASN A 159 13.70 4.60 9.68
C ASN A 159 12.25 5.09 9.75
N VAL A 160 11.33 4.51 8.96
CA VAL A 160 9.89 4.85 8.96
C VAL A 160 9.02 3.60 9.21
N THR A 161 9.50 2.71 10.07
CA THR A 161 8.82 1.45 10.40
C THR A 161 7.46 1.69 11.05
N GLY A 162 7.33 2.67 11.93
CA GLY A 162 6.03 3.01 12.54
C GLY A 162 5.01 3.45 11.49
N SER A 163 5.42 4.24 10.49
CA SER A 163 4.56 4.58 9.35
C SER A 163 4.13 3.34 8.55
N ALA A 164 5.06 2.39 8.32
CA ALA A 164 4.73 1.13 7.64
C ALA A 164 3.68 0.30 8.38
N LEU A 165 3.81 0.18 9.72
CA LEU A 165 2.84 -0.53 10.55
C LEU A 165 1.49 0.18 10.58
N LYS A 166 1.46 1.52 10.54
CA LYS A 166 0.20 2.27 10.43
C LYS A 166 -0.48 2.10 9.08
N ILE A 167 0.28 1.88 8.01
CA ILE A 167 -0.29 1.49 6.70
C ILE A 167 -0.92 0.09 6.81
N GLU A 168 -0.26 -0.87 7.47
CA GLU A 168 -0.82 -2.23 7.68
C GLU A 168 -2.12 -2.18 8.49
N GLU A 169 -2.17 -1.38 9.57
CA GLU A 169 -3.38 -1.20 10.40
C GLU A 169 -4.56 -0.59 9.63
N ALA A 170 -4.31 0.16 8.56
CA ALA A 170 -5.33 0.81 7.76
C ALA A 170 -6.08 -0.15 6.81
N PHE A 171 -5.49 -1.33 6.52
CA PHE A 171 -6.06 -2.39 5.68
C PHE A 171 -6.83 -3.42 6.48
#